data_28e699fde6dd140424abe7b741d58a7b
#
_entry.id   28e699fde6dd140424abe7b741d58a7b
#
_cell.length_a   1.000
_cell.length_b   1.000
_cell.length_c   1.000
_cell.angle_alpha   90.00
_cell.angle_beta   90.00
_cell.angle_gamma   90.00
#
_symmetry.space_group_name_H-M   'P 1'
#
loop_
_entity.id
_entity.type
_entity.pdbx_description
1 polymer ?
#
loop_
_entity_poly.entity_id
_entity_poly.type
_entity_poly.pdbx_seq_one_letter_code
_entity_poly.pdbx_strand_id
1 'polypeptide(L)'
;MGRLRMHPENHFVSRIGWLRAAVLGANDGIISTASLIVGVAAAAATQSDVLIAGVAGLVAGAMSMAAGEYVSVSSQSDTEQADLAREREELRENPAFELEELASIYVERGVEQALARQVAQQLMAKDALTAHARDELGISEITTARPVQAALASAATFSVGAAMPLLMVVVSPAAALVPIVSAASLGFLALLGAVGAKTGGANILRATARVTFWGALAMALTAGIGKLFGTVV
;
A
#
# COMPACT_ATOMS: atom_id res chain seq x y z
N MET A 1 22.14 -40.76 -7.14
CA MET A 1 20.99 -39.84 -7.07
C MET A 1 21.47 -38.49 -6.57
N GLY A 2 21.75 -37.57 -7.49
CA GLY A 2 22.17 -36.19 -7.15
C GLY A 2 21.00 -35.42 -6.54
N ARG A 3 21.15 -34.95 -5.31
CA ARG A 3 20.21 -33.97 -4.75
C ARG A 3 20.32 -32.71 -5.59
N LEU A 4 19.26 -32.36 -6.32
CA LEU A 4 19.08 -31.06 -6.90
C LEU A 4 19.19 -30.04 -5.74
N ARG A 5 20.26 -29.23 -5.72
CA ARG A 5 20.39 -28.09 -4.83
C ARG A 5 19.34 -27.07 -5.30
N MET A 6 18.22 -27.02 -4.62
CA MET A 6 17.29 -25.91 -4.78
C MET A 6 18.01 -24.62 -4.33
N HIS A 7 18.26 -23.72 -5.26
CA HIS A 7 18.65 -22.37 -4.93
C HIS A 7 17.45 -21.72 -4.20
N PRO A 8 17.62 -21.17 -2.99
CA PRO A 8 16.58 -20.35 -2.38
C PRO A 8 16.49 -19.05 -3.19
N GLU A 9 15.60 -19.03 -4.17
CA GLU A 9 15.28 -17.81 -4.92
C GLU A 9 14.43 -16.92 -4.01
N ASN A 10 15.04 -15.86 -3.47
CA ASN A 10 14.34 -14.81 -2.74
C ASN A 10 13.66 -13.90 -3.76
N HIS A 11 12.45 -14.23 -4.19
CA HIS A 11 11.66 -13.36 -5.03
C HIS A 11 11.18 -12.13 -4.24
N PHE A 12 11.42 -10.94 -4.79
CA PHE A 12 10.95 -9.67 -4.22
C PHE A 12 9.42 -9.57 -4.14
N VAL A 13 8.71 -10.41 -4.89
CA VAL A 13 7.24 -10.42 -5.00
C VAL A 13 6.56 -10.59 -3.64
N SER A 14 7.08 -11.42 -2.74
CA SER A 14 6.53 -11.60 -1.38
C SER A 14 6.62 -10.36 -0.48
N ARG A 15 7.47 -9.39 -0.85
CA ARG A 15 7.67 -8.14 -0.11
C ARG A 15 6.87 -6.97 -0.67
N ILE A 16 6.29 -7.11 -1.88
CA ILE A 16 5.63 -6.01 -2.59
C ILE A 16 4.44 -5.46 -1.81
N GLY A 17 3.64 -6.31 -1.16
CA GLY A 17 2.42 -5.91 -0.47
C GLY A 17 2.68 -4.93 0.67
N TRP A 18 3.46 -5.33 1.66
CA TRP A 18 3.72 -4.50 2.83
C TRP A 18 4.65 -3.31 2.51
N LEU A 19 5.64 -3.48 1.62
CA LEU A 19 6.53 -2.39 1.19
C LEU A 19 5.73 -1.30 0.45
N ARG A 20 4.81 -1.70 -0.42
CA ARG A 20 3.91 -0.77 -1.10
C ARG A 20 3.07 0.03 -0.09
N ALA A 21 2.46 -0.64 0.88
CA ALA A 21 1.66 0.02 1.90
C ALA A 21 2.51 0.98 2.76
N ALA A 22 3.70 0.57 3.17
CA ALA A 22 4.61 1.40 3.94
C ALA A 22 5.10 2.63 3.16
N VAL A 23 5.50 2.45 1.91
CA VAL A 23 5.93 3.57 1.05
C VAL A 23 4.76 4.50 0.75
N LEU A 24 3.56 3.97 0.49
CA LEU A 24 2.36 4.76 0.25
C LEU A 24 2.02 5.60 1.48
N GLY A 25 1.92 4.98 2.67
CA GLY A 25 1.60 5.69 3.90
C GLY A 25 2.62 6.78 4.25
N ALA A 26 3.93 6.47 4.19
CA ALA A 26 4.97 7.45 4.48
C ALA A 26 4.99 8.60 3.45
N ASN A 27 4.82 8.29 2.17
CA ASN A 27 4.74 9.29 1.10
C ASN A 27 3.54 10.22 1.28
N ASP A 28 2.37 9.66 1.57
CA ASP A 28 1.15 10.43 1.81
C ASP A 28 1.29 11.29 3.08
N GLY A 29 1.85 10.75 4.16
CA GLY A 29 2.13 11.49 5.38
C GLY A 29 3.04 12.71 5.15
N ILE A 30 4.12 12.55 4.38
CA ILE A 30 5.02 13.68 4.04
C ILE A 30 4.27 14.70 3.17
N ILE A 31 3.65 14.26 2.08
CA ILE A 31 3.03 15.18 1.10
C ILE A 31 1.85 15.93 1.73
N SER A 32 0.92 15.23 2.35
CA SER A 32 -0.30 15.84 2.90
C SER A 32 0.01 16.81 4.04
N THR A 33 0.87 16.41 4.99
CA THR A 33 1.23 17.24 6.13
C THR A 33 2.11 18.41 5.71
N ALA A 34 3.11 18.22 4.84
CA ALA A 34 3.91 19.32 4.32
C ALA A 34 3.06 20.32 3.52
N SER A 35 2.14 19.83 2.69
CA SER A 35 1.23 20.66 1.91
C SER A 35 0.32 21.50 2.80
N LEU A 36 -0.25 20.88 3.85
CA LEU A 36 -1.07 21.58 4.84
C LEU A 36 -0.26 22.65 5.57
N ILE A 37 0.92 22.33 6.08
CA ILE A 37 1.84 23.23 6.76
C ILE A 37 2.18 24.43 5.86
N VAL A 38 2.60 24.16 4.62
CA VAL A 38 2.98 25.20 3.66
C VAL A 38 1.78 26.08 3.28
N GLY A 39 0.59 25.47 3.10
CA GLY A 39 -0.64 26.20 2.81
C GLY A 39 -1.04 27.15 3.93
N VAL A 40 -1.08 26.67 5.17
CA VAL A 40 -1.43 27.48 6.35
C VAL A 40 -0.38 28.56 6.61
N ALA A 41 0.92 28.23 6.51
CA ALA A 41 1.99 29.22 6.67
C ALA A 41 1.96 30.31 5.58
N ALA A 42 1.57 29.97 4.36
CA ALA A 42 1.43 30.93 3.26
C ALA A 42 0.23 31.88 3.44
N ALA A 43 -0.75 31.56 4.29
CA ALA A 43 -1.87 32.39 4.69
C ALA A 43 -1.53 33.36 5.81
N ALA A 44 -0.24 33.60 6.12
CA ALA A 44 0.24 34.48 7.18
C ALA A 44 -0.13 34.08 8.63
N ALA A 45 -0.40 32.77 8.85
CA ALA A 45 -0.62 32.20 10.17
C ALA A 45 0.64 32.21 11.04
N THR A 46 0.47 32.22 12.36
CA THR A 46 1.60 32.10 13.28
C THR A 46 2.20 30.70 13.23
N GLN A 47 3.47 30.53 13.65
CA GLN A 47 4.10 29.23 13.74
C GLN A 47 3.33 28.25 14.65
N SER A 48 2.68 28.75 15.68
CA SER A 48 1.82 27.98 16.58
C SER A 48 0.58 27.44 15.83
N ASP A 49 -0.07 28.28 15.03
CA ASP A 49 -1.24 27.88 14.23
C ASP A 49 -0.86 26.81 13.20
N VAL A 50 0.30 26.99 12.56
CA VAL A 50 0.86 26.02 11.61
C VAL A 50 1.14 24.68 12.28
N LEU A 51 1.71 24.70 13.50
CA LEU A 51 1.99 23.47 14.25
C LEU A 51 0.70 22.76 14.66
N ILE A 52 -0.29 23.50 15.18
CA ILE A 52 -1.59 22.96 15.55
C ILE A 52 -2.28 22.32 14.34
N ALA A 53 -2.33 23.04 13.21
CA ALA A 53 -2.91 22.53 11.98
C ALA A 53 -2.19 21.27 11.49
N GLY A 54 -0.85 21.27 11.54
CA GLY A 54 -0.05 20.12 11.13
C GLY A 54 -0.25 18.90 12.02
N VAL A 55 -0.33 19.08 13.36
CA VAL A 55 -0.62 17.98 14.30
C VAL A 55 -2.04 17.45 14.11
N ALA A 56 -3.02 18.33 13.95
CA ALA A 56 -4.39 17.93 13.64
C ALA A 56 -4.46 17.17 12.31
N GLY A 57 -3.72 17.62 11.29
CA GLY A 57 -3.59 16.95 10.00
C GLY A 57 -2.95 15.57 10.11
N LEU A 58 -1.91 15.41 10.93
CA LEU A 58 -1.31 14.11 11.21
C LEU A 58 -2.33 13.14 11.83
N VAL A 59 -3.04 13.58 12.88
CA VAL A 59 -4.03 12.72 13.56
C VAL A 59 -5.17 12.36 12.61
N ALA A 60 -5.74 13.35 11.91
CA ALA A 60 -6.83 13.12 10.97
C ALA A 60 -6.39 12.20 9.81
N GLY A 61 -5.21 12.43 9.24
CA GLY A 61 -4.66 11.62 8.16
C GLY A 61 -4.35 10.19 8.59
N ALA A 62 -3.72 9.99 9.75
CA ALA A 62 -3.45 8.66 10.29
C ALA A 62 -4.74 7.86 10.54
N MET A 63 -5.76 8.50 11.10
CA MET A 63 -7.08 7.89 11.32
C MET A 63 -7.81 7.58 10.01
N SER A 64 -7.75 8.50 9.03
CA SER A 64 -8.34 8.30 7.70
C SER A 64 -7.68 7.13 6.97
N MET A 65 -6.35 7.07 7.00
CA MET A 65 -5.59 5.96 6.41
C MET A 65 -5.90 4.63 7.09
N ALA A 66 -5.96 4.62 8.45
CA ALA A 66 -6.32 3.41 9.20
C ALA A 66 -7.73 2.92 8.85
N ALA A 67 -8.71 3.83 8.86
CA ALA A 67 -10.10 3.50 8.58
C ALA A 67 -10.30 3.04 7.11
N GLY A 68 -9.69 3.75 6.15
CA GLY A 68 -9.76 3.40 4.73
C GLY A 68 -9.16 2.02 4.45
N GLU A 69 -7.98 1.76 4.99
CA GLU A 69 -7.31 0.46 4.83
C GLU A 69 -8.09 -0.67 5.52
N TYR A 70 -8.58 -0.42 6.75
CA TYR A 70 -9.41 -1.39 7.46
C TYR A 70 -10.66 -1.77 6.67
N VAL A 71 -11.41 -0.78 6.19
CA VAL A 71 -12.65 -1.01 5.42
C VAL A 71 -12.36 -1.73 4.11
N SER A 72 -11.33 -1.29 3.38
CA SER A 72 -10.95 -1.90 2.10
C SER A 72 -10.55 -3.36 2.26
N VAL A 73 -9.66 -3.66 3.22
CA VAL A 73 -9.17 -5.03 3.45
C VAL A 73 -10.23 -5.90 4.12
N SER A 74 -11.14 -5.33 4.94
CA SER A 74 -12.30 -6.07 5.46
C SER A 74 -13.26 -6.47 4.35
N SER A 75 -13.57 -5.55 3.43
CA SER A 75 -14.41 -5.84 2.26
C SER A 75 -13.82 -6.93 1.38
N GLN A 76 -12.49 -6.93 1.19
CA GLN A 76 -11.79 -8.02 0.51
C GLN A 76 -11.96 -9.34 1.27
N SER A 77 -11.77 -9.35 2.59
CA SER A 77 -11.95 -10.54 3.43
C SER A 77 -13.38 -11.10 3.36
N ASP A 78 -14.38 -10.21 3.37
CA ASP A 78 -15.79 -10.61 3.27
C ASP A 78 -16.08 -11.26 1.91
N THR A 79 -15.53 -10.73 0.83
CA THR A 79 -15.65 -11.32 -0.52
C THR A 79 -14.95 -12.68 -0.60
N GLU A 80 -13.72 -12.79 -0.10
CA GLU A 80 -12.98 -14.06 -0.06
C GLU A 80 -13.75 -15.14 0.73
N GLN A 81 -14.34 -14.77 1.86
CA GLN A 81 -15.15 -15.69 2.66
C GLN A 81 -16.44 -16.13 1.96
N ALA A 82 -17.10 -15.20 1.24
CA ALA A 82 -18.30 -15.51 0.47
C ALA A 82 -17.99 -16.47 -0.69
N ASP A 83 -16.87 -16.24 -1.41
CA ASP A 83 -16.44 -17.12 -2.48
C ASP A 83 -16.06 -18.51 -1.96
N LEU A 84 -15.29 -18.59 -0.86
CA LEU A 84 -14.97 -19.86 -0.22
C LEU A 84 -16.21 -20.61 0.31
N ALA A 85 -17.24 -19.89 0.75
CA ALA A 85 -18.49 -20.50 1.19
C ALA A 85 -19.26 -21.10 0.02
N ARG A 86 -19.31 -20.40 -1.12
CA ARG A 86 -19.91 -20.88 -2.37
C ARG A 86 -19.16 -22.10 -2.88
N GLU A 87 -17.87 -22.04 -3.00
CA GLU A 87 -17.00 -23.12 -3.45
C GLU A 87 -17.18 -24.41 -2.62
N ARG A 88 -17.29 -24.25 -1.30
CA ARG A 88 -17.56 -25.39 -0.40
C ARG A 88 -18.90 -26.05 -0.68
N GLU A 89 -19.91 -25.29 -1.05
CA GLU A 89 -21.22 -25.82 -1.41
C GLU A 89 -21.20 -26.50 -2.78
N GLU A 90 -20.55 -25.92 -3.78
CA GLU A 90 -20.38 -26.47 -5.12
C GLU A 90 -19.61 -27.81 -5.09
N LEU A 91 -18.50 -27.87 -4.36
CA LEU A 91 -17.75 -29.09 -4.10
C LEU A 91 -18.58 -30.20 -3.43
N ARG A 92 -19.55 -29.82 -2.60
CA ARG A 92 -20.47 -30.76 -1.94
C ARG A 92 -21.57 -31.26 -2.87
N GLU A 93 -22.13 -30.37 -3.70
CA GLU A 93 -23.27 -30.68 -4.57
C GLU A 93 -22.86 -31.41 -5.84
N ASN A 94 -21.77 -31.00 -6.46
CA ASN A 94 -21.34 -31.47 -7.78
C ASN A 94 -19.85 -31.83 -7.87
N PRO A 95 -19.29 -32.71 -7.04
CA PRO A 95 -17.85 -32.99 -6.98
C PRO A 95 -17.25 -33.47 -8.31
N ALA A 96 -18.06 -34.08 -9.19
CA ALA A 96 -17.60 -34.53 -10.50
C ALA A 96 -17.43 -33.35 -11.49
N PHE A 97 -18.27 -32.33 -11.39
CA PHE A 97 -18.14 -31.10 -12.17
C PHE A 97 -16.92 -30.32 -11.74
N GLU A 98 -16.76 -30.13 -10.43
CA GLU A 98 -15.61 -29.43 -9.85
C GLU A 98 -14.26 -30.06 -10.20
N LEU A 99 -14.21 -31.39 -10.30
CA LEU A 99 -13.01 -32.10 -10.79
C LEU A 99 -12.65 -31.70 -12.23
N GLU A 100 -13.64 -31.60 -13.12
CA GLU A 100 -13.39 -31.23 -14.51
C GLU A 100 -13.05 -29.74 -14.63
N GLU A 101 -13.64 -28.89 -13.77
CA GLU A 101 -13.34 -27.46 -13.69
C GLU A 101 -11.87 -27.25 -13.28
N LEU A 102 -11.43 -27.83 -12.17
CA LEU A 102 -10.03 -27.76 -11.76
C LEU A 102 -9.09 -28.34 -12.82
N ALA A 103 -9.48 -29.43 -13.48
CA ALA A 103 -8.69 -30.01 -14.58
C ALA A 103 -8.59 -29.03 -15.76
N SER A 104 -9.67 -28.32 -16.10
CA SER A 104 -9.68 -27.33 -17.19
C SER A 104 -8.67 -26.21 -16.99
N ILE A 105 -8.50 -25.73 -15.75
CA ILE A 105 -7.51 -24.72 -15.38
C ILE A 105 -6.07 -25.19 -15.74
N TYR A 106 -5.76 -26.45 -15.50
CA TYR A 106 -4.45 -27.00 -15.88
C TYR A 106 -4.30 -27.19 -17.38
N VAL A 107 -5.39 -27.54 -18.10
CA VAL A 107 -5.38 -27.60 -19.57
C VAL A 107 -5.09 -26.23 -20.17
N GLU A 108 -5.73 -25.17 -19.66
CA GLU A 108 -5.47 -23.80 -20.09
C GLU A 108 -4.02 -23.36 -19.84
N ARG A 109 -3.39 -23.90 -18.80
CA ARG A 109 -1.96 -23.70 -18.49
C ARG A 109 -1.03 -24.57 -19.35
N GLY A 110 -1.57 -25.37 -20.30
CA GLY A 110 -0.80 -26.16 -21.27
C GLY A 110 -0.53 -27.60 -20.84
N VAL A 111 -1.21 -28.12 -19.81
CA VAL A 111 -1.11 -29.53 -19.42
C VAL A 111 -2.03 -30.36 -20.33
N GLU A 112 -1.58 -31.55 -20.74
CA GLU A 112 -2.41 -32.47 -21.52
C GLU A 112 -3.61 -32.93 -20.70
N GLN A 113 -4.78 -33.08 -21.34
CA GLN A 113 -6.09 -33.26 -20.68
C GLN A 113 -6.13 -34.46 -19.72
N ALA A 114 -5.60 -35.61 -20.13
CA ALA A 114 -5.61 -36.79 -19.29
C ALA A 114 -4.71 -36.64 -18.05
N LEU A 115 -3.58 -35.94 -18.20
CA LEU A 115 -2.69 -35.59 -17.08
C LEU A 115 -3.29 -34.53 -16.18
N ALA A 116 -3.90 -33.48 -16.73
CA ALA A 116 -4.57 -32.41 -15.99
C ALA A 116 -5.66 -32.99 -15.05
N ARG A 117 -6.47 -33.90 -15.57
CA ARG A 117 -7.49 -34.58 -14.76
C ARG A 117 -6.89 -35.42 -13.64
N GLN A 118 -5.79 -36.13 -13.88
CA GLN A 118 -5.09 -36.87 -12.83
C GLN A 118 -4.50 -35.96 -11.75
N VAL A 119 -3.97 -34.81 -12.14
CA VAL A 119 -3.45 -33.79 -11.21
C VAL A 119 -4.59 -33.26 -10.34
N ALA A 120 -5.70 -32.83 -10.96
CA ALA A 120 -6.87 -32.32 -10.25
C ALA A 120 -7.40 -33.37 -9.26
N GLN A 121 -7.54 -34.63 -9.67
CA GLN A 121 -8.00 -35.71 -8.81
C GLN A 121 -7.11 -35.92 -7.58
N GLN A 122 -5.78 -35.86 -7.74
CA GLN A 122 -4.84 -36.01 -6.63
C GLN A 122 -4.89 -34.81 -5.68
N LEU A 123 -5.04 -33.60 -6.20
CA LEU A 123 -5.14 -32.38 -5.39
C LEU A 123 -6.44 -32.37 -4.59
N MET A 124 -7.57 -32.66 -5.23
CA MET A 124 -8.87 -32.76 -4.55
C MET A 124 -8.93 -33.88 -3.51
N ALA A 125 -8.27 -35.00 -3.76
CA ALA A 125 -8.18 -36.09 -2.78
C ALA A 125 -7.41 -35.70 -1.52
N LYS A 126 -6.50 -34.72 -1.62
CA LYS A 126 -5.76 -34.18 -0.48
C LYS A 126 -6.55 -33.10 0.26
N ASP A 127 -7.01 -32.09 -0.46
CA ASP A 127 -7.82 -30.97 0.08
C ASP A 127 -8.48 -30.23 -1.09
N ALA A 128 -9.72 -30.57 -1.40
CA ALA A 128 -10.43 -30.03 -2.55
C ALA A 128 -10.61 -28.51 -2.45
N LEU A 129 -11.07 -28.03 -1.28
CA LEU A 129 -11.32 -26.60 -1.08
C LEU A 129 -10.04 -25.77 -1.21
N THR A 130 -8.93 -26.20 -0.65
CA THR A 130 -7.64 -25.50 -0.78
C THR A 130 -7.13 -25.53 -2.22
N ALA A 131 -7.37 -26.60 -2.98
CA ALA A 131 -6.97 -26.70 -4.38
C ALA A 131 -7.72 -25.68 -5.24
N HIS A 132 -9.05 -25.61 -5.12
CA HIS A 132 -9.90 -24.64 -5.83
C HIS A 132 -9.62 -23.21 -5.38
N ALA A 133 -9.59 -22.95 -4.06
CA ALA A 133 -9.27 -21.63 -3.52
C ALA A 133 -7.97 -21.06 -4.12
N ARG A 134 -6.95 -21.88 -4.26
CA ARG A 134 -5.65 -21.46 -4.79
C ARG A 134 -5.63 -21.30 -6.31
N ASP A 135 -6.15 -22.27 -7.05
CA ASP A 135 -5.95 -22.36 -8.49
C ASP A 135 -7.05 -21.66 -9.29
N GLU A 136 -8.25 -21.56 -8.76
CA GLU A 136 -9.41 -20.91 -9.33
C GLU A 136 -9.60 -19.50 -8.75
N LEU A 137 -9.74 -19.36 -7.42
CA LEU A 137 -10.02 -18.09 -6.77
C LEU A 137 -8.76 -17.24 -6.51
N GLY A 138 -7.57 -17.80 -6.64
CA GLY A 138 -6.31 -17.13 -6.34
C GLY A 138 -6.09 -16.83 -4.86
N ILE A 139 -6.86 -17.45 -3.97
CA ILE A 139 -6.79 -17.27 -2.51
C ILE A 139 -5.75 -18.23 -1.95
N SER A 140 -4.75 -17.68 -1.24
CA SER A 140 -3.70 -18.45 -0.57
C SER A 140 -3.38 -17.85 0.79
N GLU A 141 -2.64 -18.57 1.64
CA GLU A 141 -2.18 -18.01 2.93
C GLU A 141 -1.41 -16.70 2.81
N ILE A 142 -0.74 -16.48 1.68
CA ILE A 142 0.04 -15.26 1.40
C ILE A 142 -0.88 -14.09 1.02
N THR A 143 -2.01 -14.38 0.38
CA THR A 143 -2.96 -13.36 -0.11
C THR A 143 -4.11 -13.11 0.87
N THR A 144 -4.26 -13.90 1.94
CA THR A 144 -5.32 -13.75 2.94
C THR A 144 -5.35 -12.35 3.53
N ALA A 145 -6.50 -11.71 3.47
CA ALA A 145 -6.73 -10.36 3.96
C ALA A 145 -6.57 -10.27 5.50
N ARG A 146 -5.84 -9.23 5.97
CA ARG A 146 -5.58 -8.97 7.40
C ARG A 146 -5.89 -7.52 7.75
N PRO A 147 -7.17 -7.16 7.94
CA PRO A 147 -7.62 -5.77 8.03
C PRO A 147 -6.95 -4.96 9.16
N VAL A 148 -6.89 -5.50 10.37
CA VAL A 148 -6.30 -4.81 11.53
C VAL A 148 -4.81 -4.56 11.32
N GLN A 149 -4.09 -5.54 10.81
CA GLN A 149 -2.64 -5.39 10.57
C GLN A 149 -2.38 -4.34 9.47
N ALA A 150 -3.18 -4.35 8.42
CA ALA A 150 -3.08 -3.38 7.33
C ALA A 150 -3.38 -1.95 7.82
N ALA A 151 -4.45 -1.77 8.60
CA ALA A 151 -4.83 -0.49 9.19
C ALA A 151 -3.73 0.09 10.10
N LEU A 152 -3.19 -0.72 11.01
CA LEU A 152 -2.13 -0.29 11.92
C LEU A 152 -0.84 0.05 11.18
N ALA A 153 -0.46 -0.74 10.18
CA ALA A 153 0.72 -0.47 9.36
C ALA A 153 0.56 0.84 8.57
N SER A 154 -0.61 1.07 7.99
CA SER A 154 -0.94 2.27 7.23
C SER A 154 -0.88 3.53 8.13
N ALA A 155 -1.55 3.51 9.27
CA ALA A 155 -1.52 4.61 10.24
C ALA A 155 -0.11 4.91 10.76
N ALA A 156 0.66 3.88 11.10
CA ALA A 156 2.02 4.02 11.60
C ALA A 156 2.96 4.63 10.56
N THR A 157 2.93 4.14 9.33
CA THR A 157 3.79 4.64 8.25
C THR A 157 3.41 6.06 7.83
N PHE A 158 2.11 6.40 7.80
CA PHE A 158 1.63 7.77 7.62
C PHE A 158 2.16 8.68 8.71
N SER A 159 2.01 8.29 9.98
CA SER A 159 2.46 9.09 11.13
C SER A 159 3.96 9.35 11.10
N VAL A 160 4.78 8.36 10.74
CA VAL A 160 6.23 8.53 10.57
C VAL A 160 6.53 9.54 9.45
N GLY A 161 5.84 9.43 8.31
CA GLY A 161 5.98 10.38 7.21
C GLY A 161 5.59 11.81 7.62
N ALA A 162 4.43 11.97 8.25
CA ALA A 162 3.88 13.26 8.69
C ALA A 162 4.72 13.93 9.81
N ALA A 163 5.39 13.13 10.65
CA ALA A 163 6.28 13.66 11.67
C ALA A 163 7.47 14.43 11.08
N MET A 164 7.95 14.08 9.88
CA MET A 164 9.10 14.75 9.25
C MET A 164 8.87 16.24 8.98
N PRO A 165 7.83 16.67 8.23
CA PRO A 165 7.55 18.07 8.04
C PRO A 165 7.18 18.79 9.34
N LEU A 166 6.52 18.12 10.31
CA LEU A 166 6.22 18.71 11.63
C LEU A 166 7.49 19.01 12.42
N LEU A 167 8.47 18.13 12.42
CA LEU A 167 9.77 18.39 13.04
C LEU A 167 10.43 19.64 12.41
N MET A 168 10.31 19.81 11.09
CA MET A 168 10.84 20.99 10.43
C MET A 168 10.13 22.27 10.87
N VAL A 169 8.83 22.23 11.17
CA VAL A 169 8.13 23.40 11.75
C VAL A 169 8.74 23.81 13.10
N VAL A 170 9.04 22.83 13.95
CA VAL A 170 9.57 23.11 15.30
C VAL A 170 10.98 23.71 15.27
N VAL A 171 11.84 23.22 14.35
CA VAL A 171 13.25 23.65 14.31
C VAL A 171 13.51 24.85 13.38
N SER A 172 12.55 25.25 12.54
CA SER A 172 12.73 26.32 11.56
C SER A 172 12.48 27.69 12.19
N PRO A 173 13.29 28.72 11.87
CA PRO A 173 12.91 30.11 12.15
C PRO A 173 11.63 30.48 11.40
N ALA A 174 10.74 31.25 12.03
CA ALA A 174 9.46 31.63 11.44
C ALA A 174 9.61 32.28 10.04
N ALA A 175 10.58 33.15 9.86
CA ALA A 175 10.85 33.82 8.59
C ALA A 175 11.26 32.90 7.45
N ALA A 176 11.75 31.70 7.75
CA ALA A 176 12.23 30.73 6.77
C ALA A 176 11.44 29.41 6.78
N LEU A 177 10.28 29.38 7.46
CA LEU A 177 9.50 28.16 7.68
C LEU A 177 9.09 27.51 6.36
N VAL A 178 8.45 28.24 5.45
CA VAL A 178 7.97 27.70 4.17
C VAL A 178 9.10 27.11 3.32
N PRO A 179 10.20 27.83 3.03
CA PRO A 179 11.29 27.26 2.23
C PRO A 179 11.98 26.07 2.90
N ILE A 180 12.17 26.08 4.23
CA ILE A 180 12.83 24.97 4.94
C ILE A 180 11.93 23.72 4.94
N VAL A 181 10.66 23.84 5.30
CA VAL A 181 9.72 22.71 5.28
C VAL A 181 9.61 22.14 3.88
N SER A 182 9.46 23.00 2.86
CA SER A 182 9.36 22.54 1.46
C SER A 182 10.62 21.79 1.00
N ALA A 183 11.80 22.37 1.22
CA ALA A 183 13.07 21.75 0.81
C ALA A 183 13.32 20.42 1.55
N ALA A 184 13.12 20.39 2.86
CA ALA A 184 13.29 19.18 3.66
C ALA A 184 12.28 18.09 3.26
N SER A 185 11.02 18.44 3.04
CA SER A 185 10.00 17.47 2.60
C SER A 185 10.32 16.89 1.24
N LEU A 186 10.79 17.70 0.27
CA LEU A 186 11.25 17.20 -1.02
C LEU A 186 12.48 16.28 -0.87
N GLY A 187 13.40 16.60 0.04
CA GLY A 187 14.53 15.74 0.38
C GLY A 187 14.09 14.38 0.97
N PHE A 188 13.11 14.40 1.89
CA PHE A 188 12.55 13.17 2.46
C PHE A 188 11.82 12.33 1.42
N LEU A 189 11.05 12.96 0.52
CA LEU A 189 10.39 12.29 -0.60
C LEU A 189 11.40 11.68 -1.56
N ALA A 190 12.48 12.40 -1.88
CA ALA A 190 13.56 11.89 -2.72
C ALA A 190 14.22 10.65 -2.09
N LEU A 191 14.52 10.73 -0.80
CA LEU A 191 15.09 9.61 -0.04
C LEU A 191 14.15 8.41 -0.02
N LEU A 192 12.86 8.63 0.28
CA LEU A 192 11.84 7.59 0.30
C LEU A 192 11.69 6.92 -1.07
N GLY A 193 11.65 7.73 -2.14
CA GLY A 193 11.60 7.23 -3.52
C GLY A 193 12.83 6.41 -3.90
N ALA A 194 14.02 6.85 -3.49
CA ALA A 194 15.26 6.14 -3.73
C ALA A 194 15.35 4.82 -2.96
N VAL A 195 14.98 4.83 -1.66
CA VAL A 195 14.97 3.63 -0.81
C VAL A 195 13.93 2.63 -1.31
N GLY A 196 12.70 3.09 -1.59
CA GLY A 196 11.64 2.24 -2.12
C GLY A 196 12.01 1.58 -3.46
N ALA A 197 12.62 2.35 -4.37
CA ALA A 197 13.10 1.82 -5.64
C ALA A 197 14.24 0.80 -5.47
N LYS A 198 15.19 1.09 -4.60
CA LYS A 198 16.32 0.19 -4.31
C LYS A 198 15.85 -1.14 -3.72
N THR A 199 14.93 -1.08 -2.76
CA THR A 199 14.37 -2.29 -2.11
C THR A 199 13.45 -3.09 -3.02
N GLY A 200 12.76 -2.43 -3.97
CA GLY A 200 11.90 -3.07 -4.98
C GLY A 200 12.60 -3.43 -6.29
N GLY A 201 13.92 -3.20 -6.41
CA GLY A 201 14.67 -3.49 -7.64
C GLY A 201 14.34 -2.60 -8.84
N ALA A 202 13.71 -1.42 -8.60
CA ALA A 202 13.27 -0.49 -9.63
C ALA A 202 14.32 0.59 -9.96
N ASN A 203 14.10 1.34 -11.05
CA ASN A 203 14.96 2.45 -11.41
C ASN A 203 14.83 3.61 -10.41
N ILE A 204 15.90 3.86 -9.65
CA ILE A 204 15.95 4.83 -8.57
C ILE A 204 15.65 6.26 -9.08
N LEU A 205 16.25 6.67 -10.17
CA LEU A 205 16.11 8.04 -10.68
C LEU A 205 14.65 8.34 -11.09
N ARG A 206 14.02 7.41 -11.80
CA ARG A 206 12.61 7.56 -12.23
C ARG A 206 11.65 7.57 -11.04
N ALA A 207 11.86 6.70 -10.05
CA ALA A 207 11.03 6.63 -8.87
C ALA A 207 11.16 7.91 -8.03
N THR A 208 12.40 8.35 -7.76
CA THR A 208 12.69 9.59 -7.04
C THR A 208 12.08 10.81 -7.73
N ALA A 209 12.31 10.96 -9.04
CA ALA A 209 11.77 12.09 -9.80
C ALA A 209 10.23 12.13 -9.76
N ARG A 210 9.59 10.98 -9.86
CA ARG A 210 8.12 10.90 -9.80
C ARG A 210 7.57 11.36 -8.46
N VAL A 211 8.15 10.87 -7.35
CA VAL A 211 7.65 11.20 -6.00
C VAL A 211 7.90 12.67 -5.65
N THR A 212 9.10 13.18 -5.96
CA THR A 212 9.43 14.60 -5.71
C THR A 212 8.63 15.55 -6.58
N PHE A 213 8.35 15.20 -7.83
CA PHE A 213 7.51 16.02 -8.71
C PHE A 213 6.09 16.20 -8.14
N TRP A 214 5.43 15.10 -7.77
CA TRP A 214 4.07 15.18 -7.21
C TRP A 214 4.04 15.88 -5.86
N GLY A 215 5.05 15.68 -5.01
CA GLY A 215 5.19 16.40 -3.75
C GLY A 215 5.39 17.90 -3.95
N ALA A 216 6.24 18.30 -4.88
CA ALA A 216 6.46 19.72 -5.22
C ALA A 216 5.18 20.36 -5.77
N LEU A 217 4.46 19.68 -6.65
CA LEU A 217 3.19 20.16 -7.21
C LEU A 217 2.14 20.35 -6.12
N ALA A 218 1.97 19.38 -5.22
CA ALA A 218 1.01 19.47 -4.12
C ALA A 218 1.31 20.68 -3.21
N MET A 219 2.57 20.83 -2.78
CA MET A 219 2.99 21.97 -1.95
C MET A 219 2.84 23.31 -2.69
N ALA A 220 3.13 23.37 -3.98
CA ALA A 220 2.97 24.60 -4.77
C ALA A 220 1.48 25.02 -4.88
N LEU A 221 0.60 24.05 -5.13
CA LEU A 221 -0.84 24.29 -5.20
C LEU A 221 -1.40 24.78 -3.85
N THR A 222 -1.04 24.11 -2.75
CA THR A 222 -1.51 24.51 -1.42
C THR A 222 -0.92 25.85 -0.95
N ALA A 223 0.35 26.15 -1.29
CA ALA A 223 0.92 27.49 -1.07
C ALA A 223 0.18 28.58 -1.85
N GLY A 224 -0.20 28.28 -3.09
CA GLY A 224 -1.01 29.18 -3.92
C GLY A 224 -2.37 29.47 -3.30
N ILE A 225 -3.06 28.43 -2.82
CA ILE A 225 -4.33 28.55 -2.10
C ILE A 225 -4.15 29.37 -0.81
N GLY A 226 -3.12 29.06 0.00
CA GLY A 226 -2.82 29.80 1.23
C GLY A 226 -2.62 31.28 0.99
N LYS A 227 -1.84 31.67 -0.04
CA LYS A 227 -1.66 33.06 -0.42
C LYS A 227 -2.95 33.73 -0.88
N LEU A 228 -3.78 33.02 -1.66
CA LEU A 228 -5.04 33.57 -2.16
C LEU A 228 -5.99 33.91 -1.02
N PHE A 229 -6.14 33.04 -0.05
CA PHE A 229 -7.03 33.27 1.10
C PHE A 229 -6.42 34.18 2.17
N GLY A 230 -5.10 34.11 2.39
CA GLY A 230 -4.40 35.00 3.34
C GLY A 230 -4.37 36.48 2.94
N THR A 231 -4.65 36.82 1.68
CA THR A 231 -4.76 38.21 1.21
C THR A 231 -6.17 38.75 1.28
N VAL A 232 -7.18 37.94 1.57
CA VAL A 232 -8.61 38.28 1.54
C VAL A 232 -9.17 38.47 2.97
N VAL A 233 -8.43 37.99 3.98
CA VAL A 233 -8.74 38.13 5.41
C VAL A 233 -7.80 39.15 6.05
#